data_a8024cd9a5892dbc1acc7053ce835466
#
_entry.id   a8024cd9a5892dbc1acc7053ce835466
#
_cell.length_a   1.000
_cell.length_b   1.000
_cell.length_c   1.000
_cell.angle_alpha   90.00
_cell.angle_beta   90.00
_cell.angle_gamma   90.00
#
_symmetry.space_group_name_H-M   'P 1'
#
loop_
_entity.id
_entity.type
_entity.pdbx_description
1 polymer ?
#
loop_
_entity_poly.entity_id
_entity_poly.type
_entity_poly.pdbx_seq_one_letter_code
_entity_poly.pdbx_strand_id
1 'polypeptide(L)'
;FVCIALMVFRYFGFVSKTVYEESVSHLTEVFHQSDNMLRELTEKNLTYLHMWGENLQNILSEDEICDYIKKAQEDAGFLDFFFLSADGDYKMATGETGYLGLQENMEEEIRQGKDVIANAAVPGKSQLLVFATPKAHGIYQGFEYDAIAIAYENSDIVDVLDISAFDGNAQSFVVHPNGRVVVDHSSETWGNVYNFFGVLTEHSDMSEKEVNELSEKFKAGRTDAMLLDLDGRNYYLVYEKSDIQDWM
;
A
#
# COMPACT_ATOMS: atom_id res chain seq x y z
N PHE A 1 18.95 27.78 43.98
CA PHE A 1 18.43 28.03 42.62
C PHE A 1 18.98 27.06 41.58
N VAL A 2 20.30 26.84 41.55
CA VAL A 2 20.95 25.95 40.57
C VAL A 2 20.46 24.48 40.69
N CYS A 3 20.30 23.97 41.92
CA CYS A 3 19.82 22.59 42.13
C CYS A 3 18.38 22.38 41.65
N ILE A 4 17.50 23.37 41.81
CA ILE A 4 16.10 23.27 41.34
C ILE A 4 16.07 23.29 39.82
N ALA A 5 16.84 24.16 39.17
CA ALA A 5 16.94 24.20 37.71
C ALA A 5 17.48 22.90 37.14
N LEU A 6 18.49 22.28 37.74
CA LEU A 6 19.03 20.96 37.34
C LEU A 6 18.00 19.83 37.52
N MET A 7 17.22 19.85 38.62
CA MET A 7 16.14 18.86 38.83
C MET A 7 15.04 19.02 37.79
N VAL A 8 14.61 20.24 37.51
CA VAL A 8 13.60 20.55 36.49
C VAL A 8 14.11 20.11 35.12
N PHE A 9 15.36 20.43 34.77
CA PHE A 9 15.93 20.02 33.50
C PHE A 9 16.02 18.49 33.34
N ARG A 10 16.44 17.78 34.42
CA ARG A 10 16.45 16.29 34.43
C ARG A 10 15.06 15.71 34.37
N TYR A 11 14.07 16.32 35.04
CA TYR A 11 12.67 15.89 34.99
C TYR A 11 12.09 16.04 33.59
N PHE A 12 12.29 17.18 32.94
CA PHE A 12 11.85 17.38 31.56
C PHE A 12 12.53 16.40 30.59
N GLY A 13 13.83 16.15 30.73
CA GLY A 13 14.53 15.17 29.93
C GLY A 13 14.02 13.73 30.15
N PHE A 14 13.68 13.39 31.37
CA PHE A 14 13.08 12.08 31.70
C PHE A 14 11.68 11.94 31.10
N VAL A 15 10.82 12.94 31.30
CA VAL A 15 9.44 12.94 30.77
C VAL A 15 9.48 12.90 29.25
N SER A 16 10.29 13.69 28.58
CA SER A 16 10.43 13.69 27.12
C SER A 16 10.88 12.32 26.59
N LYS A 17 11.84 11.68 27.27
CA LYS A 17 12.31 10.35 26.90
C LYS A 17 11.21 9.30 27.08
N THR A 18 10.47 9.33 28.20
CA THR A 18 9.38 8.39 28.47
C THR A 18 8.25 8.54 27.43
N VAL A 19 7.85 9.77 27.12
CA VAL A 19 6.83 10.06 26.10
C VAL A 19 7.29 9.54 24.73
N TYR A 20 8.56 9.74 24.37
CA TYR A 20 9.11 9.21 23.13
C TYR A 20 9.04 7.67 23.09
N GLU A 21 9.53 6.99 24.14
CA GLU A 21 9.55 5.54 24.20
C GLU A 21 8.12 4.94 24.17
N GLU A 22 7.16 5.55 24.88
CA GLU A 22 5.75 5.14 24.85
C GLU A 22 5.11 5.37 23.48
N SER A 23 5.36 6.52 22.85
CA SER A 23 4.83 6.84 21.52
C SER A 23 5.36 5.90 20.45
N VAL A 24 6.67 5.62 20.45
CA VAL A 24 7.31 4.67 19.53
C VAL A 24 6.75 3.26 19.74
N SER A 25 6.62 2.82 21.00
CA SER A 25 6.04 1.50 21.31
C SER A 25 4.61 1.35 20.80
N HIS A 26 3.79 2.38 21.01
CA HIS A 26 2.41 2.37 20.53
C HIS A 26 2.31 2.40 19.00
N LEU A 27 3.14 3.23 18.32
CA LEU A 27 3.20 3.26 16.85
C LEU A 27 3.65 1.91 16.27
N THR A 28 4.63 1.24 16.92
CA THR A 28 5.09 -0.09 16.52
C THR A 28 3.96 -1.13 16.66
N GLU A 29 3.17 -1.06 17.73
CA GLU A 29 2.01 -1.95 17.91
C GLU A 29 0.95 -1.72 16.83
N VAL A 30 0.64 -0.46 16.53
CA VAL A 30 -0.27 -0.08 15.43
C VAL A 30 0.25 -0.56 14.08
N PHE A 31 1.55 -0.40 13.82
CA PHE A 31 2.19 -0.92 12.61
C PHE A 31 1.95 -2.44 12.47
N HIS A 32 2.27 -3.23 13.50
CA HIS A 32 2.09 -4.68 13.45
C HIS A 32 0.63 -5.09 13.25
N GLN A 33 -0.31 -4.36 13.85
CA GLN A 33 -1.74 -4.61 13.64
C GLN A 33 -2.13 -4.35 12.19
N SER A 34 -1.71 -3.22 11.62
CA SER A 34 -2.02 -2.83 10.24
C SER A 34 -1.36 -3.76 9.23
N ASP A 35 -0.09 -4.16 9.47
CA ASP A 35 0.62 -5.11 8.61
C ASP A 35 -0.07 -6.49 8.60
N ASN A 36 -0.53 -6.98 9.75
CA ASN A 36 -1.30 -8.20 9.84
C ASN A 36 -2.63 -8.11 9.06
N MET A 37 -3.36 -7.00 9.19
CA MET A 37 -4.62 -6.80 8.46
C MET A 37 -4.39 -6.73 6.95
N LEU A 38 -3.36 -6.03 6.52
CA LEU A 38 -2.98 -5.94 5.10
C LEU A 38 -2.55 -7.31 4.55
N ARG A 39 -1.84 -8.10 5.33
CA ARG A 39 -1.47 -9.48 4.97
C ARG A 39 -2.70 -10.36 4.82
N GLU A 40 -3.62 -10.35 5.78
CA GLU A 40 -4.86 -11.12 5.71
C GLU A 40 -5.69 -10.72 4.49
N LEU A 41 -5.81 -9.42 4.20
CA LEU A 41 -6.47 -8.90 3.00
C LEU A 41 -5.81 -9.43 1.72
N THR A 42 -4.49 -9.40 1.68
CA THR A 42 -3.68 -9.88 0.56
C THR A 42 -3.90 -11.37 0.31
N GLU A 43 -3.72 -12.20 1.34
CA GLU A 43 -3.88 -13.65 1.26
C GLU A 43 -5.31 -14.02 0.84
N LYS A 44 -6.32 -13.34 1.39
CA LYS A 44 -7.72 -13.51 1.02
C LYS A 44 -7.95 -13.23 -0.46
N ASN A 45 -7.48 -12.09 -0.95
CA ASN A 45 -7.71 -11.67 -2.34
C ASN A 45 -6.99 -12.57 -3.35
N LEU A 46 -5.75 -12.96 -3.07
CA LEU A 46 -5.02 -13.89 -3.91
C LEU A 46 -5.68 -15.28 -3.91
N THR A 47 -6.18 -15.74 -2.76
CA THR A 47 -6.93 -16.99 -2.68
C THR A 47 -8.20 -16.94 -3.53
N TYR A 48 -8.94 -15.84 -3.49
CA TYR A 48 -10.13 -15.66 -4.33
C TYR A 48 -9.77 -15.61 -5.81
N LEU A 49 -8.73 -14.87 -6.18
CA LEU A 49 -8.27 -14.80 -7.57
C LEU A 49 -7.86 -16.18 -8.10
N HIS A 50 -7.15 -16.99 -7.32
CA HIS A 50 -6.80 -18.36 -7.69
C HIS A 50 -8.06 -19.21 -7.95
N MET A 51 -9.02 -19.17 -7.02
CA MET A 51 -10.29 -19.89 -7.15
C MET A 51 -11.09 -19.43 -8.37
N TRP A 52 -11.17 -18.11 -8.57
CA TRP A 52 -11.90 -17.57 -9.73
C TRP A 52 -11.20 -17.89 -11.03
N GLY A 53 -9.87 -17.84 -11.07
CA GLY A 53 -9.09 -18.22 -12.25
C GLY A 53 -9.33 -19.67 -12.66
N GLU A 54 -9.35 -20.60 -11.71
CA GLU A 54 -9.67 -22.00 -11.98
C GLU A 54 -11.11 -22.18 -12.48
N ASN A 55 -12.08 -21.44 -11.91
CA ASN A 55 -13.47 -21.52 -12.31
C ASN A 55 -13.70 -20.92 -13.70
N LEU A 56 -13.10 -19.76 -14.00
CA LEU A 56 -13.25 -19.08 -15.29
C LEU A 56 -12.80 -19.95 -16.47
N GLN A 57 -11.76 -20.78 -16.28
CA GLN A 57 -11.30 -21.72 -17.32
C GLN A 57 -12.35 -22.80 -17.66
N ASN A 58 -13.31 -23.05 -16.79
CA ASN A 58 -14.35 -24.04 -16.98
C ASN A 58 -15.68 -23.46 -17.50
N ILE A 59 -15.81 -22.13 -17.58
CA ILE A 59 -17.01 -21.44 -18.08
C ILE A 59 -16.91 -21.31 -19.60
N LEU A 60 -17.97 -21.72 -20.30
CA LEU A 60 -17.97 -21.84 -21.76
C LEU A 60 -18.58 -20.63 -22.48
N SER A 61 -19.31 -19.76 -21.80
CA SER A 61 -19.96 -18.61 -22.42
C SER A 61 -19.55 -17.28 -21.77
N GLU A 62 -19.47 -16.23 -22.59
CA GLU A 62 -19.10 -14.89 -22.13
C GLU A 62 -20.15 -14.30 -21.16
N ASP A 63 -21.44 -14.58 -21.38
CA ASP A 63 -22.51 -14.14 -20.48
C ASP A 63 -22.37 -14.76 -19.08
N GLU A 64 -22.04 -16.06 -19.02
CA GLU A 64 -21.78 -16.74 -17.73
C GLU A 64 -20.54 -16.18 -17.03
N ILE A 65 -19.51 -15.78 -17.77
CA ILE A 65 -18.32 -15.10 -17.21
C ILE A 65 -18.71 -13.77 -16.59
N CYS A 66 -19.50 -12.95 -17.28
CA CYS A 66 -19.99 -11.66 -16.76
C CYS A 66 -20.79 -11.83 -15.48
N ASP A 67 -21.74 -12.77 -15.45
CA ASP A 67 -22.57 -13.05 -14.27
C ASP A 67 -21.71 -13.57 -13.09
N TYR A 68 -20.73 -14.42 -13.38
CA TYR A 68 -19.80 -14.93 -12.38
C TYR A 68 -18.95 -13.82 -11.76
N ILE A 69 -18.36 -12.94 -12.59
CA ILE A 69 -17.56 -11.80 -12.11
C ILE A 69 -18.41 -10.83 -11.29
N LYS A 70 -19.64 -10.54 -11.75
CA LYS A 70 -20.55 -9.66 -11.01
C LYS A 70 -20.87 -10.21 -9.62
N LYS A 71 -21.12 -11.51 -9.51
CA LYS A 71 -21.35 -12.16 -8.23
C LYS A 71 -20.09 -12.14 -7.36
N ALA A 72 -18.90 -12.39 -7.94
CA ALA A 72 -17.64 -12.30 -7.24
C ALA A 72 -17.38 -10.89 -6.69
N GLN A 73 -17.75 -9.86 -7.46
CA GLN A 73 -17.65 -8.46 -7.02
C GLN A 73 -18.59 -8.15 -5.85
N GLU A 74 -19.84 -8.62 -5.90
CA GLU A 74 -20.80 -8.46 -4.81
C GLU A 74 -20.32 -9.17 -3.52
N ASP A 75 -19.70 -10.35 -3.64
CA ASP A 75 -19.23 -11.15 -2.50
C ASP A 75 -17.91 -10.63 -1.89
N ALA A 76 -17.01 -10.10 -2.69
CA ALA A 76 -15.67 -9.69 -2.27
C ALA A 76 -15.49 -8.17 -2.12
N GLY A 77 -16.35 -7.36 -2.73
CA GLY A 77 -16.37 -5.90 -2.59
C GLY A 77 -15.26 -5.17 -3.34
N PHE A 78 -14.63 -5.80 -4.36
CA PHE A 78 -13.65 -5.11 -5.18
C PHE A 78 -14.32 -4.13 -6.18
N LEU A 79 -13.60 -3.10 -6.58
CA LEU A 79 -14.09 -2.08 -7.50
C LEU A 79 -14.22 -2.61 -8.93
N ASP A 80 -13.13 -3.15 -9.47
CA ASP A 80 -13.02 -3.57 -10.86
C ASP A 80 -12.37 -4.95 -10.98
N PHE A 81 -12.73 -5.70 -12.03
CA PHE A 81 -12.11 -6.95 -12.45
C PHE A 81 -11.52 -6.81 -13.85
N PHE A 82 -10.28 -7.22 -14.01
CA PHE A 82 -9.53 -7.09 -15.26
C PHE A 82 -9.06 -8.45 -15.76
N PHE A 83 -9.21 -8.66 -17.07
CA PHE A 83 -8.40 -9.57 -17.86
C PHE A 83 -7.18 -8.79 -18.30
N LEU A 84 -5.99 -9.16 -17.86
CA LEU A 84 -4.77 -8.37 -17.94
C LEU A 84 -3.74 -9.07 -18.82
N SER A 85 -3.20 -8.38 -19.82
CA SER A 85 -2.04 -8.85 -20.55
C SER A 85 -0.75 -8.61 -19.74
N ALA A 86 0.30 -9.36 -20.04
CA ALA A 86 1.60 -9.13 -19.42
C ALA A 86 2.21 -7.76 -19.72
N ASP A 87 1.72 -7.06 -20.73
CA ASP A 87 2.19 -5.72 -21.11
C ASP A 87 1.39 -4.58 -20.44
N GLY A 88 0.41 -4.93 -19.57
CA GLY A 88 -0.37 -3.96 -18.81
C GLY A 88 -1.67 -3.50 -19.50
N ASP A 89 -1.93 -3.96 -20.72
CA ASP A 89 -3.24 -3.75 -21.34
C ASP A 89 -4.30 -4.58 -20.62
N TYR A 90 -5.49 -4.04 -20.47
CA TYR A 90 -6.59 -4.76 -19.83
C TYR A 90 -7.90 -4.72 -20.63
N LYS A 91 -8.74 -5.70 -20.36
CA LYS A 91 -10.15 -5.71 -20.73
C LYS A 91 -11.01 -6.06 -19.51
N MET A 92 -12.04 -5.28 -19.27
CA MET A 92 -13.05 -5.54 -18.22
C MET A 92 -14.14 -6.48 -18.73
N ALA A 93 -14.88 -7.10 -17.80
CA ALA A 93 -16.05 -7.89 -18.13
C ALA A 93 -17.13 -7.09 -18.87
N THR A 94 -17.21 -5.78 -18.66
CA THR A 94 -18.08 -4.84 -19.37
C THR A 94 -17.68 -4.59 -20.82
N GLY A 95 -16.50 -5.06 -21.24
CA GLY A 95 -15.93 -4.81 -22.58
C GLY A 95 -15.05 -3.55 -22.66
N GLU A 96 -14.99 -2.75 -21.60
CA GLU A 96 -14.06 -1.60 -21.52
C GLU A 96 -12.61 -2.08 -21.59
N THR A 97 -11.76 -1.34 -22.30
CA THR A 97 -10.35 -1.63 -22.45
C THR A 97 -9.53 -0.42 -22.05
N GLY A 98 -8.31 -0.65 -21.60
CA GLY A 98 -7.39 0.41 -21.22
C GLY A 98 -6.01 -0.15 -20.89
N TYR A 99 -5.23 0.68 -20.22
CA TYR A 99 -3.89 0.36 -19.78
C TYR A 99 -3.76 0.64 -18.27
N LEU A 100 -3.38 -0.37 -17.51
CA LEU A 100 -2.92 -0.21 -16.15
C LEU A 100 -1.47 0.23 -16.20
N GLY A 101 -1.16 1.42 -15.67
CA GLY A 101 0.22 1.87 -15.51
C GLY A 101 0.92 1.00 -14.46
N LEU A 102 1.27 -0.23 -14.85
CA LEU A 102 1.93 -1.18 -13.98
C LEU A 102 3.34 -0.71 -13.62
N GLN A 103 3.83 -1.15 -12.48
CA GLN A 103 5.19 -0.85 -12.03
C GLN A 103 6.22 -1.67 -12.84
N GLU A 104 7.44 -1.16 -12.97
CA GLU A 104 8.50 -1.71 -13.82
C GLU A 104 8.76 -3.23 -13.70
N ASN A 105 8.41 -3.87 -12.60
CA ASN A 105 8.68 -5.30 -12.39
C ASN A 105 7.45 -6.20 -12.54
N MET A 106 6.24 -5.63 -12.61
CA MET A 106 5.01 -6.42 -12.60
C MET A 106 4.83 -7.26 -13.86
N GLU A 107 5.15 -6.68 -15.02
CA GLU A 107 5.10 -7.40 -16.28
C GLU A 107 5.98 -8.65 -16.25
N GLU A 108 7.19 -8.52 -15.71
CA GLU A 108 8.12 -9.64 -15.60
C GLU A 108 7.64 -10.67 -14.55
N GLU A 109 7.06 -10.23 -13.44
CA GLU A 109 6.49 -11.13 -12.42
C GLU A 109 5.31 -11.92 -12.96
N ILE A 110 4.40 -11.28 -13.72
CA ILE A 110 3.30 -11.97 -14.43
C ILE A 110 3.86 -13.02 -15.39
N ARG A 111 4.86 -12.65 -16.23
CA ARG A 111 5.52 -13.59 -17.16
C ARG A 111 6.21 -14.76 -16.42
N GLN A 112 6.70 -14.53 -15.21
CA GLN A 112 7.30 -15.56 -14.37
C GLN A 112 6.27 -16.44 -13.62
N GLY A 113 4.98 -16.17 -13.79
CA GLY A 113 3.92 -16.92 -13.14
C GLY A 113 3.72 -16.58 -11.65
N LYS A 114 4.14 -15.39 -11.22
CA LYS A 114 4.01 -14.93 -9.85
C LYS A 114 2.77 -14.08 -9.66
N ASP A 115 2.17 -14.21 -8.48
CA ASP A 115 1.13 -13.28 -8.04
C ASP A 115 1.74 -11.89 -7.81
N VAL A 116 0.98 -10.86 -8.12
CA VAL A 116 1.43 -9.47 -8.07
C VAL A 116 0.46 -8.63 -7.25
N ILE A 117 1.04 -7.74 -6.44
CA ILE A 117 0.29 -6.71 -5.73
C ILE A 117 0.95 -5.38 -6.05
N ALA A 118 0.18 -4.43 -6.54
CA ALA A 118 0.74 -3.15 -6.93
C ALA A 118 -0.25 -2.01 -6.85
N ASN A 119 0.32 -0.84 -6.73
CA ASN A 119 -0.39 0.39 -6.97
C ASN A 119 -0.44 0.65 -8.47
N ALA A 120 -1.62 0.94 -8.99
CA ALA A 120 -1.84 1.29 -10.37
C ALA A 120 -2.57 2.63 -10.50
N ALA A 121 -2.25 3.37 -11.56
CA ALA A 121 -2.96 4.58 -11.91
C ALA A 121 -3.79 4.34 -13.18
N VAL A 122 -5.10 4.52 -13.06
CA VAL A 122 -6.00 4.53 -14.22
C VAL A 122 -6.38 5.99 -14.48
N PRO A 123 -6.25 6.48 -15.73
CA PRO A 123 -6.62 7.85 -16.04
C PRO A 123 -8.04 8.20 -15.60
N GLY A 124 -8.19 9.27 -14.80
CA GLY A 124 -9.49 9.74 -14.30
C GLY A 124 -10.04 8.99 -13.09
N LYS A 125 -9.33 8.03 -12.54
CA LYS A 125 -9.64 7.35 -11.27
C LYS A 125 -8.62 7.73 -10.18
N SER A 126 -8.99 7.49 -8.93
CA SER A 126 -8.06 7.53 -7.79
C SER A 126 -6.99 6.43 -7.95
N GLN A 127 -5.98 6.50 -7.11
CA GLN A 127 -4.98 5.43 -7.00
C GLN A 127 -5.66 4.11 -6.62
N LEU A 128 -5.30 3.03 -7.33
CA LEU A 128 -5.85 1.70 -7.13
C LEU A 128 -4.80 0.76 -6.53
N LEU A 129 -5.19 -0.05 -5.56
CA LEU A 129 -4.42 -1.22 -5.16
C LEU A 129 -4.92 -2.42 -5.98
N VAL A 130 -4.03 -3.01 -6.78
CA VAL A 130 -4.33 -4.12 -7.70
C VAL A 130 -3.70 -5.40 -7.19
N PHE A 131 -4.49 -6.45 -7.15
CA PHE A 131 -4.04 -7.84 -6.93
C PHE A 131 -4.21 -8.59 -8.25
N ALA A 132 -3.18 -9.26 -8.72
CA ALA A 132 -3.21 -10.00 -9.98
C ALA A 132 -2.61 -11.41 -9.81
N THR A 133 -3.16 -12.37 -10.56
CA THR A 133 -2.63 -13.73 -10.63
C THR A 133 -2.54 -14.22 -12.07
N PRO A 134 -1.38 -14.77 -12.49
CA PRO A 134 -1.21 -15.37 -13.82
C PRO A 134 -1.70 -16.82 -13.88
N LYS A 135 -2.38 -17.33 -12.85
CA LYS A 135 -2.95 -18.70 -12.87
C LYS A 135 -4.12 -18.87 -13.84
N ALA A 136 -4.71 -17.75 -14.29
CA ALA A 136 -5.71 -17.75 -15.35
C ALA A 136 -5.16 -17.00 -16.56
N HIS A 137 -5.13 -17.65 -17.71
CA HIS A 137 -4.75 -17.08 -18.99
C HIS A 137 -5.68 -17.60 -20.07
N GLY A 138 -5.87 -16.85 -21.14
CA GLY A 138 -6.77 -17.25 -22.22
C GLY A 138 -7.19 -16.11 -23.13
N ILE A 139 -8.38 -16.26 -23.72
CA ILE A 139 -8.98 -15.24 -24.59
C ILE A 139 -10.37 -14.91 -24.07
N TYR A 140 -10.62 -13.62 -23.80
CA TYR A 140 -11.93 -13.10 -23.45
C TYR A 140 -12.36 -12.03 -24.46
N GLN A 141 -13.47 -12.25 -25.16
CA GLN A 141 -13.98 -11.36 -26.21
C GLN A 141 -12.89 -10.91 -27.21
N GLY A 142 -12.07 -11.86 -27.66
CA GLY A 142 -10.96 -11.59 -28.61
C GLY A 142 -9.75 -10.89 -27.99
N PHE A 143 -9.71 -10.63 -26.68
CA PHE A 143 -8.58 -10.12 -25.94
C PHE A 143 -7.81 -11.27 -25.30
N GLU A 144 -6.54 -11.42 -25.65
CA GLU A 144 -5.63 -12.40 -25.04
C GLU A 144 -5.12 -11.84 -23.72
N TYR A 145 -5.25 -12.61 -22.64
CA TYR A 145 -4.82 -12.21 -21.30
C TYR A 145 -3.90 -13.25 -20.66
N ASP A 146 -2.93 -12.77 -19.91
CA ASP A 146 -1.92 -13.57 -19.20
C ASP A 146 -2.20 -13.69 -17.71
N ALA A 147 -3.09 -12.84 -17.20
CA ALA A 147 -3.48 -12.80 -15.80
C ALA A 147 -4.92 -12.31 -15.64
N ILE A 148 -5.52 -12.61 -14.49
CA ILE A 148 -6.70 -11.90 -13.99
C ILE A 148 -6.32 -11.02 -12.81
N ALA A 149 -6.99 -9.89 -12.67
CA ALA A 149 -6.74 -8.96 -11.59
C ALA A 149 -8.02 -8.36 -11.03
N ILE A 150 -7.96 -7.96 -9.76
CA ILE A 150 -8.97 -7.13 -9.09
C ILE A 150 -8.33 -5.86 -8.55
N ALA A 151 -9.13 -4.80 -8.45
CA ALA A 151 -8.68 -3.54 -7.89
C ALA A 151 -9.61 -3.03 -6.80
N TYR A 152 -9.02 -2.34 -5.84
CA TYR A 152 -9.70 -1.56 -4.81
C TYR A 152 -9.28 -0.10 -4.92
N GLU A 153 -10.15 0.83 -4.57
CA GLU A 153 -9.70 2.21 -4.33
C GLU A 153 -8.81 2.27 -3.08
N ASN A 154 -7.83 3.17 -3.09
CA ASN A 154 -6.93 3.33 -1.95
C ASN A 154 -7.72 3.67 -0.67
N SER A 155 -8.78 4.47 -0.76
CA SER A 155 -9.69 4.80 0.34
C SER A 155 -10.31 3.57 1.00
N ASP A 156 -10.75 2.58 0.21
CA ASP A 156 -11.37 1.36 0.73
C ASP A 156 -10.37 0.52 1.53
N ILE A 157 -9.09 0.52 1.11
CA ILE A 157 -8.01 -0.17 1.82
C ILE A 157 -7.68 0.54 3.12
N VAL A 158 -7.64 1.87 3.10
CA VAL A 158 -7.43 2.70 4.29
C VAL A 158 -8.50 2.44 5.35
N ASP A 159 -9.77 2.37 4.94
CA ASP A 159 -10.89 2.08 5.83
C ASP A 159 -10.79 0.68 6.47
N VAL A 160 -10.30 -0.31 5.72
CA VAL A 160 -10.06 -1.67 6.25
C VAL A 160 -8.91 -1.68 7.26
N LEU A 161 -7.87 -0.89 7.03
CA LEU A 161 -6.72 -0.82 7.95
C LEU A 161 -7.03 -0.10 9.26
N ASP A 162 -8.15 0.67 9.35
CA ASP A 162 -8.67 1.40 10.53
C ASP A 162 -7.57 1.91 11.48
N ILE A 163 -6.67 2.72 10.95
CA ILE A 163 -5.56 3.27 11.72
C ILE A 163 -6.04 4.50 12.49
N SER A 164 -6.90 4.27 13.49
CA SER A 164 -7.43 5.32 14.37
C SER A 164 -6.49 5.65 15.55
N ALA A 165 -5.18 5.43 15.39
CA ALA A 165 -4.22 5.72 16.44
C ALA A 165 -4.18 7.21 16.78
N PHE A 166 -3.99 7.52 18.07
CA PHE A 166 -3.86 8.89 18.61
C PHE A 166 -5.01 9.83 18.27
N ASP A 167 -6.25 9.35 18.36
CA ASP A 167 -7.47 10.15 18.07
C ASP A 167 -7.46 10.79 16.67
N GLY A 168 -6.94 10.08 15.67
CA GLY A 168 -6.84 10.55 14.29
C GLY A 168 -5.63 11.45 14.01
N ASN A 169 -4.69 11.58 14.94
CA ASN A 169 -3.46 12.36 14.72
C ASN A 169 -2.27 11.51 14.20
N ALA A 170 -2.46 10.21 14.01
CA ALA A 170 -1.48 9.37 13.34
C ALA A 170 -1.76 9.33 11.84
N GLN A 171 -0.70 9.25 11.05
CA GLN A 171 -0.74 9.04 9.61
C GLN A 171 0.10 7.82 9.29
N SER A 172 -0.36 7.02 8.34
CA SER A 172 0.37 5.83 7.93
C SER A 172 0.50 5.76 6.42
N PHE A 173 1.57 5.14 6.01
CA PHE A 173 1.89 4.91 4.62
C PHE A 173 2.37 3.47 4.46
N VAL A 174 1.97 2.84 3.39
CA VAL A 174 2.67 1.66 2.86
C VAL A 174 3.53 2.14 1.70
N VAL A 175 4.83 1.91 1.81
CA VAL A 175 5.79 2.54 0.90
C VAL A 175 6.69 1.49 0.28
N HIS A 176 6.88 1.54 -1.02
CA HIS A 176 7.91 0.76 -1.70
C HIS A 176 9.32 1.27 -1.30
N PRO A 177 10.38 0.44 -1.27
CA PRO A 177 11.73 0.87 -0.90
C PRO A 177 12.29 2.07 -1.65
N ASN A 178 11.77 2.39 -2.85
CA ASN A 178 12.13 3.58 -3.61
C ASN A 178 11.38 4.86 -3.20
N GLY A 179 10.53 4.78 -2.17
CA GLY A 179 9.74 5.90 -1.65
C GLY A 179 8.35 6.05 -2.28
N ARG A 180 8.02 5.25 -3.31
CA ARG A 180 6.68 5.33 -3.91
C ARG A 180 5.64 4.82 -2.93
N VAL A 181 4.58 5.59 -2.74
CA VAL A 181 3.48 5.26 -1.84
C VAL A 181 2.56 4.24 -2.51
N VAL A 182 2.25 3.17 -1.78
CA VAL A 182 1.32 2.09 -2.18
C VAL A 182 -0.05 2.33 -1.55
N VAL A 183 -0.09 2.63 -0.25
CA VAL A 183 -1.29 3.01 0.49
C VAL A 183 -1.00 4.29 1.27
N ASP A 184 -1.92 5.25 1.23
CA ASP A 184 -1.78 6.56 1.85
C ASP A 184 -3.02 6.88 2.69
N HIS A 185 -2.80 7.10 3.99
CA HIS A 185 -3.82 7.58 4.93
C HIS A 185 -3.63 9.06 5.30
N SER A 186 -2.90 9.83 4.51
CA SER A 186 -2.57 11.24 4.81
C SER A 186 -3.36 12.28 4.01
N SER A 187 -4.31 11.84 3.17
CA SER A 187 -4.95 12.67 2.14
C SER A 187 -5.54 14.00 2.62
N GLU A 188 -5.95 14.09 3.88
CA GLU A 188 -6.49 15.34 4.46
C GLU A 188 -5.40 16.38 4.78
N THR A 189 -4.15 15.95 4.97
CA THR A 189 -3.06 16.83 5.40
C THR A 189 -2.19 17.30 4.23
N TRP A 190 -1.79 16.39 3.35
CA TRP A 190 -0.85 16.68 2.26
C TRP A 190 -1.42 16.41 0.85
N GLY A 191 -2.70 16.06 0.73
CA GLY A 191 -3.31 15.65 -0.53
C GLY A 191 -2.78 14.27 -0.97
N ASN A 192 -2.78 14.00 -2.27
CA ASN A 192 -2.30 12.73 -2.80
C ASN A 192 -0.77 12.65 -2.74
N VAL A 193 -0.23 11.81 -1.87
CA VAL A 193 1.21 11.57 -1.75
C VAL A 193 1.61 10.44 -2.68
N TYR A 194 2.45 10.73 -3.66
CA TYR A 194 2.97 9.74 -4.61
C TYR A 194 4.35 9.22 -4.23
N ASN A 195 5.13 10.03 -3.50
CA ASN A 195 6.47 9.66 -3.05
C ASN A 195 6.75 10.21 -1.65
N PHE A 196 6.99 9.32 -0.71
CA PHE A 196 7.24 9.64 0.69
C PHE A 196 8.50 10.49 0.89
N PHE A 197 9.59 10.18 0.18
CA PHE A 197 10.82 10.98 0.27
C PHE A 197 10.66 12.38 -0.33
N GLY A 198 9.75 12.55 -1.30
CA GLY A 198 9.36 13.86 -1.81
C GLY A 198 8.72 14.72 -0.72
N VAL A 199 7.78 14.14 0.05
CA VAL A 199 7.17 14.84 1.21
C VAL A 199 8.23 15.26 2.22
N LEU A 200 9.17 14.39 2.55
CA LEU A 200 10.26 14.73 3.48
C LEU A 200 11.13 15.86 2.94
N THR A 201 11.41 15.87 1.65
CA THR A 201 12.23 16.91 1.01
C THR A 201 11.53 18.26 1.00
N GLU A 202 10.21 18.29 0.83
CA GLU A 202 9.42 19.52 0.70
C GLU A 202 8.96 20.07 2.04
N HIS A 203 8.64 19.22 3.01
CA HIS A 203 7.95 19.59 4.25
C HIS A 203 8.79 19.38 5.53
N SER A 204 9.95 18.72 5.47
CA SER A 204 10.80 18.54 6.64
C SER A 204 12.00 19.46 6.66
N ASP A 205 12.64 19.60 7.83
CA ASP A 205 13.91 20.27 8.01
C ASP A 205 15.12 19.38 7.68
N MET A 206 14.88 18.15 7.18
CA MET A 206 15.92 17.21 6.78
C MET A 206 16.71 17.73 5.59
N SER A 207 18.02 17.62 5.68
CA SER A 207 18.88 17.87 4.52
C SER A 207 18.70 16.75 3.48
N GLU A 208 19.00 17.04 2.22
CA GLU A 208 18.99 16.06 1.13
C GLU A 208 19.83 14.80 1.46
N LYS A 209 20.93 14.98 2.19
CA LYS A 209 21.78 13.88 2.64
C LYS A 209 21.04 12.97 3.64
N GLU A 210 20.30 13.51 4.59
CA GLU A 210 19.54 12.75 5.58
C GLU A 210 18.37 12.01 4.93
N VAL A 211 17.67 12.62 3.97
CA VAL A 211 16.63 11.96 3.18
C VAL A 211 17.21 10.78 2.37
N ASN A 212 18.39 10.96 1.77
CA ASN A 212 19.07 9.89 1.05
C ASN A 212 19.53 8.75 2.00
N GLU A 213 20.03 9.07 3.18
CA GLU A 213 20.39 8.06 4.19
C GLU A 213 19.15 7.28 4.67
N LEU A 214 18.00 7.93 4.82
CA LEU A 214 16.74 7.26 5.15
C LEU A 214 16.29 6.35 4.00
N SER A 215 16.38 6.81 2.75
CA SER A 215 16.09 6.00 1.57
C SER A 215 16.93 4.72 1.51
N GLU A 216 18.23 4.81 1.83
CA GLU A 216 19.10 3.63 1.87
C GLU A 216 18.71 2.68 3.03
N LYS A 217 18.21 3.19 4.16
CA LYS A 217 17.66 2.36 5.24
C LYS A 217 16.41 1.60 4.79
N PHE A 218 15.51 2.26 4.07
CA PHE A 218 14.31 1.63 3.49
C PHE A 218 14.68 0.51 2.51
N LYS A 219 15.58 0.78 1.57
CA LYS A 219 16.09 -0.23 0.64
C LYS A 219 16.73 -1.42 1.34
N ALA A 220 17.36 -1.19 2.49
CA ALA A 220 17.95 -2.23 3.32
C ALA A 220 16.94 -2.95 4.24
N GLY A 221 15.66 -2.58 4.21
CA GLY A 221 14.60 -3.15 5.05
C GLY A 221 14.87 -2.98 6.54
N ARG A 222 15.45 -1.84 6.95
CA ARG A 222 15.77 -1.59 8.36
C ARG A 222 14.57 -1.04 9.09
N THR A 223 14.35 -1.54 10.29
CA THR A 223 13.40 -0.98 11.27
C THR A 223 14.09 0.08 12.10
N ASP A 224 13.48 1.25 12.26
CA ASP A 224 13.98 2.32 13.12
C ASP A 224 12.83 3.29 13.49
N ALA A 225 13.12 4.21 14.41
CA ALA A 225 12.23 5.29 14.80
C ALA A 225 13.00 6.59 14.92
N MET A 226 12.38 7.70 14.53
CA MET A 226 13.00 9.02 14.59
C MET A 226 11.98 10.12 14.86
N LEU A 227 12.47 11.25 15.32
CA LEU A 227 11.69 12.48 15.41
C LEU A 227 11.88 13.28 14.11
N LEU A 228 10.78 13.73 13.53
CA LEU A 228 10.75 14.59 12.35
C LEU A 228 10.09 15.92 12.69
N ASP A 229 10.60 17.02 12.16
CA ASP A 229 9.86 18.27 12.05
C ASP A 229 9.27 18.35 10.63
N LEU A 230 7.95 18.42 10.53
CA LEU A 230 7.24 18.63 9.27
C LEU A 230 6.42 19.91 9.39
N ASP A 231 6.73 20.92 8.58
CA ASP A 231 6.07 22.22 8.58
C ASP A 231 6.02 22.90 9.99
N GLY A 232 7.10 22.74 10.78
CA GLY A 232 7.22 23.27 12.14
C GLY A 232 6.46 22.51 13.22
N ARG A 233 6.04 21.28 12.92
CA ARG A 233 5.43 20.34 13.88
C ARG A 233 6.27 19.09 14.06
N ASN A 234 6.42 18.67 15.30
CA ASN A 234 7.17 17.44 15.62
C ASN A 234 6.29 16.20 15.47
N TYR A 235 6.78 15.23 14.69
CA TYR A 235 6.18 13.92 14.50
C TYR A 235 7.15 12.82 14.90
N TYR A 236 6.61 11.73 15.44
CA TYR A 236 7.34 10.49 15.60
C TYR A 236 7.13 9.63 14.36
N LEU A 237 8.20 9.34 13.63
CA LEU A 237 8.20 8.39 12.53
C LEU A 237 8.69 7.05 13.05
N VAL A 238 7.89 6.00 12.88
CA VAL A 238 8.30 4.61 13.00
C VAL A 238 8.19 3.97 11.64
N TYR A 239 9.20 3.27 11.20
CA TYR A 239 9.18 2.52 9.94
C TYR A 239 9.76 1.13 10.13
N GLU A 240 9.15 0.18 9.49
CA GLU A 240 9.49 -1.24 9.58
C GLU A 240 9.21 -1.93 8.25
N LYS A 241 9.98 -2.97 7.93
CA LYS A 241 9.73 -3.77 6.74
C LYS A 241 8.48 -4.62 6.94
N SER A 242 7.54 -4.55 5.98
CA SER A 242 6.40 -5.45 5.89
C SER A 242 6.84 -6.85 5.47
N ASP A 243 6.10 -7.87 5.94
CA ASP A 243 6.24 -9.24 5.44
C ASP A 243 5.61 -9.44 4.05
N ILE A 244 4.90 -8.41 3.55
CA ILE A 244 4.26 -8.43 2.23
C ILE A 244 5.20 -7.81 1.21
N GLN A 245 5.72 -8.60 0.30
CA GLN A 245 6.70 -8.14 -0.69
C GLN A 245 7.91 -7.45 -0.02
N ASP A 246 8.41 -6.36 -0.61
CA ASP A 246 9.52 -5.58 -0.05
C ASP A 246 9.06 -4.22 0.50
N TRP A 247 7.79 -4.09 0.92
CA TRP A 247 7.22 -2.83 1.39
C TRP A 247 7.75 -2.42 2.78
N MET A 248 7.68 -1.10 3.02
CA MET A 248 7.99 -0.46 4.30
C MET A 248 6.73 0.20 4.83
#